data_b37d565e19152d6c6f28e185f7e8ef92
#
_entry.id   b37d565e19152d6c6f28e185f7e8ef92
#
_cell.length_a   1.000
_cell.length_b   1.000
_cell.length_c   1.000
_cell.angle_alpha   90.00
_cell.angle_beta   90.00
_cell.angle_gamma   90.00
#
_symmetry.space_group_name_H-M   'P 1'
#
loop_
_entity.id
_entity.type
_entity.pdbx_description
1 polymer ?
#
loop_
_entity_poly.entity_id
_entity_poly.type
_entity_poly.pdbx_seq_one_letter_code
_entity_poly.pdbx_strand_id
1 'polypeptide(L)'
;ITSLFLNPGSVIEYIIYFAVSFLISIFSGLFSYGETYIYLKTSCGQQPVLSDLFYGFKQTPDRIIRVAVVFSLISYLLNLPVFLLSLLPQETLLNGYGMLLFSLLTVVCAVIGMLLMLTYSQSYYLLLDFPDCSAREALRKSRDMMKGSKGRLFYIDLTFVPLMLLCVLTCGIGLLWLMPYMQATKANFYLDLVKQN
;
A
#
# COMPACT_ATOMS: atom_id res chain seq x y z
N ILE A 1 2.52 -0.47 -19.63
CA ILE A 1 2.71 0.70 -20.55
C ILE A 1 4.18 1.10 -20.58
N THR A 2 4.90 1.12 -19.44
CA THR A 2 6.33 1.45 -19.38
C THR A 2 7.24 0.44 -20.06
N SER A 3 6.89 -0.84 -20.06
CA SER A 3 7.66 -1.91 -20.74
C SER A 3 7.67 -1.82 -22.26
N LEU A 4 6.77 -1.01 -22.85
CA LEU A 4 6.66 -0.85 -24.29
C LEU A 4 7.69 0.13 -24.88
N PHE A 5 8.25 1.02 -24.04
CA PHE A 5 9.16 2.09 -24.48
C PHE A 5 10.62 1.90 -24.07
N LEU A 6 10.91 0.99 -23.14
CA LEU A 6 12.26 0.76 -22.63
C LEU A 6 12.71 -0.66 -22.97
N ASN A 7 13.75 -0.77 -23.77
CA ASN A 7 14.37 -2.06 -24.06
C ASN A 7 15.21 -2.45 -22.84
N PRO A 8 14.88 -3.51 -22.07
CA PRO A 8 15.54 -3.81 -20.81
C PRO A 8 16.96 -4.36 -21.02
N GLY A 9 17.88 -3.49 -21.40
CA GLY A 9 19.24 -3.88 -21.69
C GLY A 9 20.30 -2.93 -21.14
N SER A 10 19.93 -1.70 -20.79
CA SER A 10 20.89 -0.74 -20.25
C SER A 10 20.62 -0.41 -18.78
N VAL A 11 21.66 -0.31 -17.99
CA VAL A 11 21.59 0.09 -16.57
C VAL A 11 20.89 1.43 -16.41
N ILE A 12 21.05 2.33 -17.39
CA ILE A 12 20.43 3.66 -17.42
C ILE A 12 18.91 3.54 -17.50
N GLU A 13 18.38 2.62 -18.32
CA GLU A 13 16.94 2.39 -18.47
C GLU A 13 16.32 1.89 -17.15
N TYR A 14 17.00 1.00 -16.45
CA TYR A 14 16.55 0.55 -15.12
C TYR A 14 16.54 1.69 -14.10
N ILE A 15 17.58 2.53 -14.08
CA ILE A 15 17.64 3.69 -13.18
C ILE A 15 16.49 4.65 -13.46
N ILE A 16 16.23 4.96 -14.73
CA ILE A 16 15.12 5.83 -15.14
C ILE A 16 13.78 5.20 -14.74
N TYR A 17 13.59 3.92 -15.00
CA TYR A 17 12.38 3.18 -14.61
C TYR A 17 12.12 3.27 -13.10
N PHE A 18 13.13 2.98 -12.27
CA PHE A 18 13.01 3.06 -10.82
C PHE A 18 12.73 4.50 -10.35
N ALA A 19 13.41 5.49 -10.91
CA ALA A 19 13.18 6.90 -10.56
C ALA A 19 11.74 7.34 -10.88
N VAL A 20 11.26 7.04 -12.08
CA VAL A 20 9.88 7.36 -12.49
C VAL A 20 8.87 6.61 -11.65
N SER A 21 9.06 5.31 -11.40
CA SER A 21 8.18 4.50 -10.56
C SER A 21 8.15 5.02 -9.12
N PHE A 22 9.27 5.48 -8.59
CA PHE A 22 9.35 6.08 -7.26
C PHE A 22 8.56 7.39 -7.18
N LEU A 23 8.69 8.27 -8.18
CA LEU A 23 7.88 9.49 -8.26
C LEU A 23 6.37 9.18 -8.34
N ILE A 24 5.98 8.23 -9.18
CA ILE A 24 4.58 7.80 -9.30
C ILE A 24 4.06 7.27 -7.96
N SER A 25 4.87 6.51 -7.21
CA SER A 25 4.45 5.96 -5.92
C SER A 25 4.24 7.05 -4.86
N ILE A 26 5.04 8.13 -4.87
CA ILE A 26 4.83 9.28 -3.99
C ILE A 26 3.52 10.01 -4.34
N PHE A 27 3.27 10.26 -5.63
CA PHE A 27 2.01 10.86 -6.06
C PHE A 27 0.80 10.00 -5.68
N SER A 28 0.88 8.68 -5.88
CA SER A 28 -0.15 7.74 -5.45
C SER A 28 -0.39 7.82 -3.94
N GLY A 29 0.65 8.03 -3.13
CA GLY A 29 0.52 8.21 -1.68
C GLY A 29 -0.30 9.46 -1.30
N LEU A 30 -0.14 10.57 -2.03
CA LEU A 30 -0.94 11.79 -1.81
C LEU A 30 -2.42 11.57 -2.14
N PHE A 31 -2.72 10.84 -3.23
CA PHE A 31 -4.10 10.46 -3.57
C PHE A 31 -4.69 9.49 -2.55
N SER A 32 -3.92 8.49 -2.10
CA SER A 32 -4.37 7.55 -1.07
C SER A 32 -4.71 8.24 0.25
N TYR A 33 -3.98 9.31 0.59
CA TYR A 33 -4.31 10.13 1.75
C TYR A 33 -5.63 10.89 1.57
N GLY A 34 -5.88 11.48 0.39
CA GLY A 34 -7.15 12.12 0.07
C GLY A 34 -8.32 11.13 0.07
N GLU A 35 -8.09 9.93 -0.47
CA GLU A 35 -9.05 8.82 -0.43
C GLU A 35 -9.38 8.42 1.02
N THR A 36 -8.35 8.27 1.86
CA THR A 36 -8.51 7.97 3.29
C THR A 36 -9.35 9.04 3.99
N TYR A 37 -9.15 10.32 3.66
CA TYR A 37 -9.93 11.43 4.20
C TYR A 37 -11.40 11.34 3.80
N ILE A 38 -11.70 11.04 2.54
CA ILE A 38 -13.08 10.85 2.04
C ILE A 38 -13.81 9.76 2.84
N TYR A 39 -13.17 8.59 3.01
CA TYR A 39 -13.83 7.47 3.71
C TYR A 39 -13.93 7.70 5.22
N LEU A 40 -12.95 8.35 5.85
CA LEU A 40 -13.03 8.73 7.25
C LEU A 40 -14.18 9.72 7.49
N LYS A 41 -14.29 10.75 6.63
CA LYS A 41 -15.35 11.76 6.67
C LYS A 41 -16.73 11.12 6.50
N THR A 42 -16.87 10.20 5.54
CA THR A 42 -18.11 9.44 5.30
C THR A 42 -18.47 8.57 6.50
N SER A 43 -17.51 7.90 7.13
CA SER A 43 -17.73 7.08 8.32
C SER A 43 -18.13 7.90 9.55
N CYS A 44 -17.75 9.19 9.58
CA CYS A 44 -18.20 10.15 10.60
C CYS A 44 -19.56 10.82 10.25
N GLY A 45 -20.27 10.37 9.21
CA GLY A 45 -21.58 10.91 8.81
C GLY A 45 -21.52 12.26 8.07
N GLN A 46 -20.33 12.71 7.67
CA GLN A 46 -20.14 13.93 6.90
C GLN A 46 -20.23 13.64 5.39
N GLN A 47 -20.71 14.61 4.63
CA GLN A 47 -20.77 14.47 3.17
C GLN A 47 -19.40 14.78 2.55
N PRO A 48 -18.78 13.82 1.83
CA PRO A 48 -17.54 14.06 1.12
C PRO A 48 -17.78 14.88 -0.14
N VAL A 49 -16.78 15.67 -0.53
CA VAL A 49 -16.78 16.45 -1.78
C VAL A 49 -15.61 15.95 -2.63
N LEU A 50 -15.76 15.98 -3.96
CA LEU A 50 -14.72 15.51 -4.88
C LEU A 50 -13.37 16.23 -4.67
N SER A 51 -13.40 17.49 -4.21
CA SER A 51 -12.19 18.24 -3.85
C SER A 51 -11.42 17.65 -2.66
N ASP A 52 -12.05 16.81 -1.84
CA ASP A 52 -11.41 16.16 -0.69
C ASP A 52 -10.37 15.12 -1.14
N LEU A 53 -10.47 14.61 -2.38
CA LEU A 53 -9.46 13.75 -2.97
C LEU A 53 -8.08 14.44 -3.07
N PHE A 54 -8.10 15.75 -3.28
CA PHE A 54 -6.88 16.57 -3.37
C PHE A 54 -6.46 17.17 -2.02
N TYR A 55 -7.05 16.71 -0.92
CA TYR A 55 -6.74 17.21 0.42
C TYR A 55 -5.25 17.06 0.77
N GLY A 56 -4.64 15.96 0.34
CA GLY A 56 -3.21 15.70 0.54
C GLY A 56 -2.28 16.71 -0.12
N PHE A 57 -2.71 17.38 -1.18
CA PHE A 57 -1.94 18.42 -1.88
C PHE A 57 -2.10 19.80 -1.23
N LYS A 58 -3.22 20.04 -0.54
CA LYS A 58 -3.54 21.33 0.08
C LYS A 58 -3.01 21.47 1.50
N GLN A 59 -3.03 20.38 2.25
CA GLN A 59 -2.65 20.34 3.67
C GLN A 59 -1.30 19.63 3.82
N THR A 60 -0.29 20.32 4.36
CA THR A 60 0.99 19.76 4.82
C THR A 60 1.54 18.58 3.99
N PRO A 61 1.77 18.76 2.66
CA PRO A 61 2.21 17.68 1.77
C PRO A 61 3.50 17.02 2.25
N ASP A 62 4.39 17.76 2.91
CA ASP A 62 5.67 17.26 3.39
C ASP A 62 5.57 16.05 4.33
N ARG A 63 4.56 16.01 5.18
CA ARG A 63 4.35 14.90 6.13
C ARG A 63 3.83 13.67 5.41
N ILE A 64 2.90 13.88 4.49
CA ILE A 64 2.29 12.82 3.69
C ILE A 64 3.35 12.21 2.78
N ILE A 65 4.14 13.06 2.10
CA ILE A 65 5.25 12.63 1.25
C ILE A 65 6.25 11.79 2.06
N ARG A 66 6.61 12.19 3.28
CA ARG A 66 7.52 11.40 4.14
C ARG A 66 6.96 10.00 4.45
N VAL A 67 5.67 9.89 4.74
CA VAL A 67 5.03 8.58 4.95
C VAL A 67 4.98 7.78 3.65
N ALA A 68 4.62 8.40 2.52
CA ALA A 68 4.63 7.76 1.20
C ALA A 68 6.02 7.28 0.79
N VAL A 69 7.06 8.08 1.06
CA VAL A 69 8.47 7.68 0.85
C VAL A 69 8.84 6.45 1.67
N VAL A 70 8.43 6.41 2.95
CA VAL A 70 8.70 5.23 3.80
C VAL A 70 8.02 3.98 3.24
N PHE A 71 6.74 4.07 2.82
CA PHE A 71 6.04 2.95 2.19
C PHE A 71 6.70 2.51 0.88
N SER A 72 7.10 3.48 0.05
CA SER A 72 7.82 3.20 -1.20
C SER A 72 9.15 2.50 -0.93
N LEU A 73 9.95 3.02 0.01
CA LEU A 73 11.25 2.42 0.37
C LEU A 73 11.08 0.99 0.91
N ILE A 74 10.08 0.75 1.76
CA ILE A 74 9.76 -0.61 2.25
C ILE A 74 9.44 -1.52 1.06
N SER A 75 8.59 -1.08 0.15
CA SER A 75 8.20 -1.87 -1.03
C SER A 75 9.39 -2.17 -1.94
N TYR A 76 10.25 -1.20 -2.23
CA TYR A 76 11.44 -1.40 -3.05
C TYR A 76 12.46 -2.31 -2.37
N LEU A 77 12.68 -2.13 -1.06
CA LEU A 77 13.62 -2.96 -0.31
C LEU A 77 13.18 -4.44 -0.28
N LEU A 78 11.88 -4.69 -0.14
CA LEU A 78 11.33 -6.05 -0.15
C LEU A 78 11.37 -6.69 -1.54
N ASN A 79 11.25 -5.89 -2.60
CA ASN A 79 11.34 -6.40 -3.96
C ASN A 79 12.79 -6.51 -4.48
N LEU A 80 13.76 -5.87 -3.82
CA LEU A 80 15.16 -5.87 -4.24
C LEU A 80 15.75 -7.28 -4.36
N PRO A 81 15.58 -8.22 -3.40
CA PRO A 81 16.12 -9.56 -3.52
C PRO A 81 15.54 -10.34 -4.70
N VAL A 82 14.23 -10.18 -4.95
CA VAL A 82 13.54 -10.81 -6.08
C VAL A 82 14.03 -10.23 -7.41
N PHE A 83 14.23 -8.90 -7.45
CA PHE A 83 14.79 -8.21 -8.61
C PHE A 83 16.24 -8.67 -8.90
N LEU A 84 17.11 -8.75 -7.90
CA LEU A 84 18.49 -9.22 -8.07
C LEU A 84 18.54 -10.66 -8.58
N LEU A 85 17.68 -11.54 -8.09
CA LEU A 85 17.55 -12.90 -8.59
C LEU A 85 17.09 -12.94 -10.06
N SER A 86 16.17 -12.04 -10.45
CA SER A 86 15.68 -11.97 -11.84
C SER A 86 16.74 -11.55 -12.86
N LEU A 87 17.87 -11.00 -12.41
CA LEU A 87 19.02 -10.66 -13.27
C LEU A 87 19.91 -11.89 -13.59
N LEU A 88 19.72 -13.02 -12.89
CA LEU A 88 20.45 -14.24 -13.19
C LEU A 88 20.02 -14.83 -14.54
N PRO A 89 20.93 -15.57 -15.22
CA PRO A 89 20.59 -16.24 -16.48
C PRO A 89 19.38 -17.15 -16.32
N GLN A 90 18.49 -17.13 -17.32
CA GLN A 90 17.23 -17.92 -17.29
C GLN A 90 17.48 -19.41 -17.09
N GLU A 91 18.58 -19.93 -17.62
CA GLU A 91 18.99 -21.34 -17.43
C GLU A 91 19.17 -21.69 -15.94
N THR A 92 19.72 -20.76 -15.14
CA THR A 92 19.91 -20.94 -13.69
C THR A 92 18.58 -20.85 -12.94
N LEU A 93 17.68 -19.97 -13.37
CA LEU A 93 16.36 -19.79 -12.76
C LEU A 93 15.39 -20.93 -13.13
N LEU A 94 15.48 -21.47 -14.34
CA LEU A 94 14.60 -22.56 -14.83
C LEU A 94 15.01 -23.93 -14.29
N ASN A 95 16.19 -24.09 -13.71
CA ASN A 95 16.53 -25.28 -12.96
C ASN A 95 15.60 -25.45 -11.76
N GLY A 96 15.18 -26.66 -11.43
CA GLY A 96 14.22 -26.94 -10.36
C GLY A 96 14.59 -26.29 -9.02
N TYR A 97 15.88 -26.25 -8.67
CA TYR A 97 16.37 -25.55 -7.47
C TYR A 97 16.26 -24.01 -7.59
N GLY A 98 16.53 -23.44 -8.75
CA GLY A 98 16.39 -22.01 -9.00
C GLY A 98 14.93 -21.54 -8.85
N MET A 99 14.00 -22.28 -9.43
CA MET A 99 12.55 -22.00 -9.30
C MET A 99 12.08 -22.08 -7.86
N LEU A 100 12.51 -23.09 -7.11
CA LEU A 100 12.17 -23.25 -5.69
C LEU A 100 12.72 -22.09 -4.85
N LEU A 101 13.98 -21.71 -5.05
CA LEU A 101 14.60 -20.60 -4.33
C LEU A 101 13.89 -19.27 -4.64
N PHE A 102 13.59 -19.01 -5.92
CA PHE A 102 12.89 -17.81 -6.34
C PHE A 102 11.48 -17.74 -5.73
N SER A 103 10.73 -18.83 -5.80
CA SER A 103 9.37 -18.89 -5.24
C SER A 103 9.38 -18.72 -3.71
N LEU A 104 10.30 -19.40 -3.01
CA LEU A 104 10.43 -19.29 -1.57
C LEU A 104 10.75 -17.85 -1.14
N LEU A 105 11.73 -17.23 -1.81
CA LEU A 105 12.12 -15.84 -1.53
C LEU A 105 10.95 -14.86 -1.77
N THR A 106 10.23 -15.04 -2.88
CA THR A 106 9.05 -14.22 -3.20
C THR A 106 7.98 -14.35 -2.12
N VAL A 107 7.69 -15.57 -1.66
CA VAL A 107 6.72 -15.80 -0.58
C VAL A 107 7.17 -15.16 0.73
N VAL A 108 8.44 -15.31 1.11
CA VAL A 108 8.99 -14.70 2.33
C VAL A 108 8.90 -13.17 2.26
N CYS A 109 9.32 -12.56 1.16
CA CYS A 109 9.21 -11.12 0.96
C CYS A 109 7.75 -10.64 0.98
N ALA A 110 6.83 -11.38 0.37
CA ALA A 110 5.40 -11.07 0.37
C ALA A 110 4.82 -11.11 1.80
N VAL A 111 5.16 -12.13 2.59
CA VAL A 111 4.70 -12.24 3.99
C VAL A 111 5.23 -11.09 4.84
N ILE A 112 6.53 -10.78 4.72
CA ILE A 112 7.13 -9.65 5.45
C ILE A 112 6.47 -8.34 5.02
N GLY A 113 6.28 -8.13 3.72
CA GLY A 113 5.62 -6.94 3.17
C GLY A 113 4.21 -6.78 3.69
N MET A 114 3.43 -7.85 3.70
CA MET A 114 2.07 -7.87 4.25
C MET A 114 2.06 -7.50 5.75
N LEU A 115 2.93 -8.07 6.56
CA LEU A 115 3.03 -7.75 7.99
C LEU A 115 3.41 -6.29 8.24
N LEU A 116 4.29 -5.72 7.40
CA LEU A 116 4.65 -4.30 7.46
C LEU A 116 3.49 -3.41 7.03
N MET A 117 2.78 -3.74 5.94
CA MET A 117 1.60 -3.00 5.48
C MET A 117 0.49 -3.00 6.55
N LEU A 118 0.20 -4.14 7.17
CA LEU A 118 -0.74 -4.21 8.30
C LEU A 118 -0.28 -3.34 9.48
N THR A 119 1.03 -3.34 9.77
CA THR A 119 1.60 -2.59 10.89
C THR A 119 1.44 -1.08 10.72
N TYR A 120 1.61 -0.57 9.51
CA TYR A 120 1.59 0.85 9.21
C TYR A 120 0.29 1.32 8.54
N SER A 121 -0.70 0.45 8.42
CA SER A 121 -1.99 0.72 7.74
C SER A 121 -2.74 1.94 8.29
N GLN A 122 -2.58 2.25 9.58
CA GLN A 122 -3.29 3.35 10.23
C GLN A 122 -2.56 4.71 10.14
N SER A 123 -1.38 4.76 9.50
CA SER A 123 -0.54 5.97 9.49
C SER A 123 -1.21 7.17 8.83
N TYR A 124 -1.96 6.98 7.75
CA TYR A 124 -2.67 8.07 7.08
C TYR A 124 -3.86 8.58 7.90
N TYR A 125 -4.59 7.69 8.57
CA TYR A 125 -5.67 8.07 9.48
C TYR A 125 -5.15 8.89 10.66
N LEU A 126 -4.01 8.51 11.23
CA LEU A 126 -3.37 9.23 12.33
C LEU A 126 -2.88 10.63 11.93
N LEU A 127 -2.39 10.79 10.70
CA LEU A 127 -2.03 12.11 10.18
C LEU A 127 -3.26 13.00 9.96
N LEU A 128 -4.43 12.41 9.69
CA LEU A 128 -5.70 13.15 9.56
C LEU A 128 -6.22 13.62 10.92
N ASP A 129 -6.21 12.74 11.92
CA ASP A 129 -6.73 13.03 13.26
C ASP A 129 -5.82 13.94 14.07
N PHE A 130 -4.49 13.87 13.85
CA PHE A 130 -3.49 14.63 14.58
C PHE A 130 -2.66 15.51 13.64
N PRO A 131 -3.16 16.71 13.28
CA PRO A 131 -2.48 17.59 12.33
C PRO A 131 -1.08 18.02 12.75
N ASP A 132 -0.77 18.01 14.06
CA ASP A 132 0.54 18.38 14.60
C ASP A 132 1.51 17.19 14.66
N CYS A 133 1.04 15.98 14.38
CA CYS A 133 1.83 14.76 14.45
C CYS A 133 2.85 14.71 13.30
N SER A 134 4.10 14.40 13.63
CA SER A 134 5.13 14.16 12.62
C SER A 134 4.92 12.81 11.91
N ALA A 135 5.46 12.66 10.70
CA ALA A 135 5.39 11.39 9.95
C ALA A 135 5.95 10.20 10.75
N ARG A 136 7.04 10.41 11.52
CA ARG A 136 7.64 9.36 12.37
C ARG A 136 6.74 8.98 13.54
N GLU A 137 6.09 9.95 14.14
CA GLU A 137 5.14 9.71 15.24
C GLU A 137 3.90 9.00 14.75
N ALA A 138 3.36 9.36 13.57
CA ALA A 138 2.24 8.66 12.96
C ALA A 138 2.57 7.19 12.68
N LEU A 139 3.74 6.90 12.10
CA LEU A 139 4.22 5.52 11.89
C LEU A 139 4.39 4.76 13.20
N ARG A 140 4.96 5.40 14.24
CA ARG A 140 5.14 4.78 15.55
C ARG A 140 3.81 4.50 16.22
N LYS A 141 2.89 5.47 16.25
CA LYS A 141 1.53 5.30 16.80
C LYS A 141 0.76 4.22 16.04
N SER A 142 0.83 4.19 14.69
CA SER A 142 0.23 3.13 13.89
C SER A 142 0.73 1.75 14.32
N ARG A 143 2.05 1.59 14.46
CA ARG A 143 2.64 0.33 14.93
C ARG A 143 2.15 -0.05 16.33
N ASP A 144 2.03 0.92 17.24
CA ASP A 144 1.62 0.65 18.62
C ASP A 144 0.12 0.33 18.70
N MET A 145 -0.74 1.03 17.97
CA MET A 145 -2.18 0.72 17.84
C MET A 145 -2.44 -0.65 17.21
N MET A 146 -1.60 -1.04 16.24
CA MET A 146 -1.75 -2.33 15.55
C MET A 146 -1.18 -3.53 16.33
N LYS A 147 -0.55 -3.31 17.51
CA LYS A 147 -0.15 -4.41 18.40
C LYS A 147 -1.40 -5.12 18.93
N GLY A 148 -1.51 -6.41 18.63
CA GLY A 148 -2.68 -7.25 18.98
C GLY A 148 -3.83 -7.19 17.99
N SER A 149 -3.93 -6.14 17.13
CA SER A 149 -5.06 -5.95 16.21
C SER A 149 -4.75 -6.34 14.76
N LYS A 150 -3.50 -6.72 14.44
CA LYS A 150 -3.08 -7.10 13.08
C LYS A 150 -3.87 -8.28 12.52
N GLY A 151 -4.10 -9.31 13.35
CA GLY A 151 -4.87 -10.51 12.97
C GLY A 151 -6.32 -10.16 12.65
N ARG A 152 -6.90 -9.18 13.34
CA ARG A 152 -8.26 -8.72 13.12
C ARG A 152 -8.39 -7.98 11.77
N LEU A 153 -7.44 -7.10 11.44
CA LEU A 153 -7.40 -6.46 10.14
C LEU A 153 -7.13 -7.46 9.01
N PHE A 154 -6.21 -8.39 9.22
CA PHE A 154 -5.94 -9.47 8.28
C PHE A 154 -7.18 -10.34 8.01
N TYR A 155 -7.93 -10.69 9.04
CA TYR A 155 -9.18 -11.43 8.89
C TYR A 155 -10.22 -10.64 8.08
N ILE A 156 -10.33 -9.33 8.30
CA ILE A 156 -11.19 -8.46 7.50
C ILE A 156 -10.76 -8.48 6.02
N ASP A 157 -9.46 -8.31 5.74
CA ASP A 157 -8.94 -8.37 4.37
C ASP A 157 -9.18 -9.75 3.73
N LEU A 158 -9.06 -10.84 4.50
CA LEU A 158 -9.34 -12.20 4.02
C LEU A 158 -10.81 -12.41 3.66
N THR A 159 -11.75 -11.78 4.37
CA THR A 159 -13.19 -11.85 4.08
C THR A 159 -13.54 -11.24 2.72
N PHE A 160 -12.70 -10.34 2.21
CA PHE A 160 -12.89 -9.75 0.87
C PHE A 160 -12.39 -10.64 -0.27
N VAL A 161 -11.55 -11.65 0.01
CA VAL A 161 -10.99 -12.52 -1.03
C VAL A 161 -12.08 -13.23 -1.87
N PRO A 162 -13.12 -13.85 -1.28
CA PRO A 162 -14.21 -14.45 -2.06
C PRO A 162 -14.94 -13.43 -2.93
N LEU A 163 -15.14 -12.20 -2.41
CA LEU A 163 -15.79 -11.13 -3.17
C LEU A 163 -14.90 -10.64 -4.32
N MET A 164 -13.59 -10.58 -4.13
CA MET A 164 -12.64 -10.28 -5.22
C MET A 164 -12.70 -11.34 -6.32
N LEU A 165 -12.80 -12.62 -5.95
CA LEU A 165 -12.95 -13.71 -6.94
C LEU A 165 -14.24 -13.55 -7.74
N LEU A 166 -15.36 -13.17 -7.10
CA LEU A 166 -16.60 -12.85 -7.81
C LEU A 166 -16.45 -11.65 -8.75
N CYS A 167 -15.67 -10.64 -8.34
CA CYS A 167 -15.39 -9.49 -9.20
C CYS A 167 -14.59 -9.87 -10.45
N VAL A 168 -13.69 -10.84 -10.36
CA VAL A 168 -12.97 -11.38 -11.53
C VAL A 168 -13.94 -12.04 -12.50
N LEU A 169 -14.94 -12.80 -12.01
CA LEU A 169 -15.99 -13.42 -12.86
C LEU A 169 -16.85 -12.38 -13.59
N THR A 170 -17.01 -11.19 -13.03
CA THR A 170 -17.75 -10.07 -13.66
C THR A 170 -16.85 -9.16 -14.51
N CYS A 171 -15.71 -9.65 -14.96
CA CYS A 171 -14.71 -8.87 -15.71
C CYS A 171 -14.30 -7.56 -15.00
N GLY A 172 -14.29 -7.56 -13.67
CA GLY A 172 -13.88 -6.42 -12.87
C GLY A 172 -14.97 -5.37 -12.55
N ILE A 173 -16.18 -5.50 -13.14
CA ILE A 173 -17.28 -4.55 -12.87
C ILE A 173 -17.62 -4.50 -11.38
N GLY A 174 -17.58 -5.64 -10.69
CA GLY A 174 -17.82 -5.71 -9.25
C GLY A 174 -16.85 -4.89 -8.39
N LEU A 175 -15.64 -4.58 -8.88
CA LEU A 175 -14.65 -3.77 -8.16
C LEU A 175 -15.15 -2.34 -7.91
N LEU A 176 -16.02 -1.79 -8.76
CA LEU A 176 -16.59 -0.45 -8.57
C LEU A 176 -17.36 -0.31 -7.25
N TRP A 177 -17.95 -1.38 -6.77
CA TRP A 177 -18.64 -1.43 -5.47
C TRP A 177 -17.76 -1.99 -4.36
N LEU A 178 -16.93 -2.98 -4.67
CA LEU A 178 -16.09 -3.63 -3.67
C LEU A 178 -15.00 -2.70 -3.13
N MET A 179 -14.33 -1.91 -3.99
CA MET A 179 -13.29 -0.98 -3.57
C MET A 179 -13.76 0.03 -2.51
N PRO A 180 -14.84 0.81 -2.74
CA PRO A 180 -15.33 1.74 -1.72
C PRO A 180 -15.80 1.04 -0.45
N TYR A 181 -16.38 -0.17 -0.56
CA TYR A 181 -16.79 -0.95 0.60
C TYR A 181 -15.58 -1.38 1.46
N MET A 182 -14.49 -1.84 0.85
CA MET A 182 -13.26 -2.19 1.54
C MET A 182 -12.64 -0.98 2.26
N GLN A 183 -12.59 0.16 1.60
CA GLN A 183 -12.02 1.38 2.19
C GLN A 183 -12.87 1.91 3.34
N ALA A 184 -14.20 1.92 3.19
CA ALA A 184 -15.11 2.28 4.27
C ALA A 184 -14.97 1.34 5.48
N THR A 185 -14.77 0.04 5.25
CA THR A 185 -14.54 -0.94 6.32
C THR A 185 -13.22 -0.65 7.06
N LYS A 186 -12.16 -0.29 6.33
CA LYS A 186 -10.87 0.11 6.94
C LYS A 186 -10.98 1.40 7.75
N ALA A 187 -11.75 2.38 7.29
CA ALA A 187 -12.02 3.60 8.04
C ALA A 187 -12.79 3.30 9.35
N ASN A 188 -13.81 2.45 9.30
CA ASN A 188 -14.54 2.02 10.49
C ASN A 188 -13.66 1.22 11.45
N PHE A 189 -12.77 0.37 10.93
CA PHE A 189 -11.79 -0.36 11.74
C PHE A 189 -10.87 0.60 12.50
N TYR A 190 -10.39 1.67 11.85
CA TYR A 190 -9.60 2.72 12.50
C TYR A 190 -10.38 3.38 13.63
N LEU A 191 -11.62 3.81 13.39
CA LEU A 191 -12.47 4.44 14.39
C LEU A 191 -12.73 3.52 15.61
N ASP A 192 -12.84 2.21 15.36
CA ASP A 192 -12.99 1.21 16.43
C ASP A 192 -11.69 1.05 17.24
N LEU A 193 -10.53 1.10 16.61
CA LEU A 193 -9.23 1.09 17.30
C LEU A 193 -9.03 2.33 18.16
N VAL A 194 -9.45 3.50 17.70
CA VAL A 194 -9.34 4.76 18.47
C VAL A 194 -10.21 4.70 19.72
N LYS A 195 -11.38 4.06 19.66
CA LYS A 195 -12.27 3.88 20.84
C LYS A 195 -11.73 2.91 21.87
N GLN A 196 -10.84 1.99 21.49
CA GLN A 196 -10.29 0.96 22.35
C GLN A 196 -9.00 1.39 23.07
N ASN A 197 -8.32 2.43 22.56
CA ASN A 197 -7.09 2.99 23.11
C ASN A 197 -7.32 4.33 23.83
#